data_205a9f5723633ebd39c0672230d03df9
#
_entry.id   205a9f5723633ebd39c0672230d03df9
#
_cell.length_a   1.000
_cell.length_b   1.000
_cell.length_c   1.000
_cell.angle_alpha   90.00
_cell.angle_beta   90.00
_cell.angle_gamma   90.00
#
_symmetry.space_group_name_H-M   'P 1'
#
loop_
_entity.id
_entity.type
_entity.pdbx_description
1 polymer ?
#
loop_
_entity_poly.entity_id
_entity_poly.type
_entity_poly.pdbx_seq_one_letter_code
_entity_poly.pdbx_strand_id
1 'polypeptide(L)'
;LDHLAAEFVANGWSMKQLIRSIVLSTTYQQGETAHAEYAERDPSNRLLWQMNRRRLDLESMRDSVLAVAGNLDLKQSGRSEKIENKSNANRRTIYGFIDRQNLPSLFRTFDFAGPDTTCGRRFTTTIPQQPLYLLNSPFIEAQAKRLVESVQALKGEERIRAMFRQTYQRDPKDWELDSAELFIDQFVPYAAAWDRLAQALLVSNEMMFID
;
A
#
# COMPACT_ATOMS: atom_id res chain seq x y z
N LEU A 1 23.38 10.80 13.47
CA LEU A 1 22.84 10.19 14.68
C LEU A 1 23.06 11.10 15.88
N ASP A 2 24.30 11.59 16.11
CA ASP A 2 24.67 12.44 17.25
C ASP A 2 23.87 13.75 17.32
N HIS A 3 23.62 14.38 16.16
CA HIS A 3 22.76 15.55 16.06
C HIS A 3 21.33 15.28 16.57
N LEU A 4 20.72 14.19 16.09
CA LEU A 4 19.38 13.80 16.53
C LEU A 4 19.31 13.47 18.02
N ALA A 5 20.37 12.85 18.56
CA ALA A 5 20.46 12.56 19.98
C ALA A 5 20.59 13.85 20.82
N ALA A 6 21.42 14.80 20.39
CA ALA A 6 21.56 16.09 21.05
C ALA A 6 20.26 16.90 21.03
N GLU A 7 19.59 16.98 19.86
CA GLU A 7 18.28 17.64 19.76
C GLU A 7 17.20 16.95 20.63
N PHE A 8 17.19 15.63 20.67
CA PHE A 8 16.23 14.88 21.47
C PHE A 8 16.35 15.21 22.95
N VAL A 9 17.59 15.29 23.48
CA VAL A 9 17.86 15.71 24.85
C VAL A 9 17.47 17.18 25.07
N ALA A 10 17.89 18.09 24.17
CA ALA A 10 17.59 19.52 24.25
C ALA A 10 16.07 19.81 24.22
N ASN A 11 15.32 19.02 23.49
CA ASN A 11 13.85 19.13 23.38
C ASN A 11 13.10 18.33 24.48
N GLY A 12 13.73 18.03 25.60
CA GLY A 12 13.11 17.39 26.76
C GLY A 12 12.65 15.95 26.50
N TRP A 13 13.39 15.18 25.70
CA TRP A 13 13.12 13.76 25.37
C TRP A 13 11.78 13.56 24.66
N SER A 14 11.35 14.53 23.86
CA SER A 14 10.08 14.48 23.16
C SER A 14 10.15 13.64 21.90
N MET A 15 9.61 12.42 21.94
CA MET A 15 9.49 11.54 20.78
C MET A 15 8.71 12.19 19.64
N LYS A 16 7.68 12.98 19.96
CA LYS A 16 6.87 13.67 18.95
C LYS A 16 7.66 14.72 18.18
N GLN A 17 8.54 15.46 18.85
CA GLN A 17 9.40 16.43 18.21
C GLN A 17 10.48 15.74 17.38
N LEU A 18 11.10 14.67 17.88
CA LEU A 18 12.07 13.87 17.11
C LEU A 18 11.47 13.33 15.83
N ILE A 19 10.29 12.69 15.89
CA ILE A 19 9.60 12.19 14.70
C ILE A 19 9.30 13.34 13.73
N ARG A 20 8.82 14.48 14.25
CA ARG A 20 8.53 15.65 13.42
C ARG A 20 9.76 16.17 12.69
N SER A 21 10.91 16.27 13.37
CA SER A 21 12.17 16.72 12.79
C SER A 21 12.64 15.76 11.66
N ILE A 22 12.48 14.46 11.86
CA ILE A 22 12.81 13.46 10.85
C ILE A 22 11.91 13.58 9.62
N VAL A 23 10.58 13.56 9.79
CA VAL A 23 9.64 13.55 8.65
C VAL A 23 9.61 14.87 7.87
N LEU A 24 10.01 15.98 8.50
CA LEU A 24 10.14 17.28 7.83
C LEU A 24 11.52 17.50 7.20
N SER A 25 12.46 16.57 7.37
CA SER A 25 13.79 16.70 6.76
C SER A 25 13.71 16.53 5.24
N THR A 26 14.53 17.26 4.50
CA THR A 26 14.65 17.13 3.05
C THR A 26 14.99 15.69 2.63
N THR A 27 15.83 15.00 3.39
CA THR A 27 16.20 13.61 3.13
C THR A 27 15.00 12.67 3.20
N TYR A 28 14.11 12.86 4.17
CA TYR A 28 12.90 12.03 4.30
C TYR A 28 11.85 12.34 3.23
N GLN A 29 11.80 13.59 2.78
CA GLN A 29 10.83 14.07 1.79
C GLN A 29 11.29 13.91 0.34
N GLN A 30 12.44 13.28 0.11
CA GLN A 30 12.88 12.97 -1.24
C GLN A 30 11.97 11.94 -1.90
N GLY A 31 11.62 12.20 -3.16
CA GLY A 31 10.93 11.24 -4.02
C GLY A 31 11.89 10.35 -4.82
N GLU A 32 11.33 9.53 -5.69
CA GLU A 32 12.06 8.64 -6.62
C GLU A 32 12.45 9.38 -7.93
N THR A 33 12.68 10.67 -7.90
CA THR A 33 13.00 11.41 -9.13
C THR A 33 14.37 10.97 -9.65
N ALA A 34 14.38 10.32 -10.80
CA ALA A 34 15.62 9.87 -11.44
C ALA A 34 16.42 11.07 -11.95
N HIS A 35 17.61 11.26 -11.41
CA HIS A 35 18.62 12.19 -11.91
C HIS A 35 19.77 11.38 -12.51
N ALA A 36 19.89 11.39 -13.83
CA ALA A 36 20.90 10.57 -14.53
C ALA A 36 22.33 10.84 -14.03
N GLU A 37 22.68 12.12 -13.77
CA GLU A 37 23.99 12.49 -13.24
C GLU A 37 24.25 11.90 -11.85
N TYR A 38 23.27 11.90 -10.96
CA TYR A 38 23.44 11.34 -9.61
C TYR A 38 23.44 9.82 -9.64
N ALA A 39 22.65 9.20 -10.51
CA ALA A 39 22.65 7.76 -10.70
C ALA A 39 24.01 7.25 -11.23
N GLU A 40 24.70 8.02 -12.09
CA GLU A 40 26.04 7.69 -12.56
C GLU A 40 27.10 7.84 -11.46
N ARG A 41 27.01 8.90 -10.64
CA ARG A 41 27.98 9.18 -9.57
C ARG A 41 27.81 8.29 -8.34
N ASP A 42 26.59 7.95 -7.98
CA ASP A 42 26.25 7.12 -6.82
C ASP A 42 25.12 6.13 -7.13
N PRO A 43 25.40 5.10 -7.96
CA PRO A 43 24.39 4.12 -8.37
C PRO A 43 23.82 3.31 -7.19
N SER A 44 24.52 3.25 -6.06
CA SER A 44 24.07 2.55 -4.85
C SER A 44 23.31 3.44 -3.86
N ASN A 45 23.04 4.70 -4.23
CA ASN A 45 22.31 5.68 -3.41
C ASN A 45 22.84 5.81 -1.97
N ARG A 46 24.17 5.75 -1.79
CA ARG A 46 24.82 5.87 -0.48
C ARG A 46 24.70 7.27 0.12
N LEU A 47 24.60 8.28 -0.75
CA LEU A 47 24.45 9.68 -0.37
C LEU A 47 22.98 10.10 -0.24
N LEU A 48 22.06 9.17 -0.39
CA LEU A 48 20.59 9.39 -0.26
C LEU A 48 20.10 10.53 -1.16
N TRP A 49 20.52 10.54 -2.43
CA TRP A 49 20.09 11.55 -3.40
C TRP A 49 18.67 11.30 -3.93
N GLN A 50 18.09 10.10 -3.68
CA GLN A 50 16.70 9.74 -3.92
C GLN A 50 16.16 8.85 -2.79
N MET A 51 14.84 8.75 -2.68
CA MET A 51 14.23 7.75 -1.80
C MET A 51 14.40 6.34 -2.38
N ASN A 52 14.78 5.39 -1.54
CA ASN A 52 14.80 3.99 -1.96
C ASN A 52 13.37 3.45 -2.00
N ARG A 53 12.95 2.96 -3.15
CA ARG A 53 11.66 2.28 -3.32
C ARG A 53 11.50 1.17 -2.27
N ARG A 54 10.40 1.20 -1.54
CA ARG A 54 10.12 0.25 -0.48
C ARG A 54 8.72 -0.33 -0.64
N ARG A 55 8.64 -1.65 -0.57
CA ARG A 55 7.36 -2.33 -0.55
C ARG A 55 6.64 -2.07 0.78
N LEU A 56 5.31 -1.89 0.71
CA LEU A 56 4.45 -1.84 1.88
C LEU A 56 4.46 -3.21 2.59
N ASP A 57 4.43 -3.18 3.91
CA ASP A 57 4.13 -4.36 4.72
C ASP A 57 2.64 -4.74 4.59
N LEU A 58 2.29 -5.94 5.06
CA LEU A 58 0.92 -6.46 4.98
C LEU A 58 -0.10 -5.49 5.59
N GLU A 59 0.25 -4.94 6.74
CA GLU A 59 -0.64 -4.05 7.48
C GLU A 59 -0.92 -2.77 6.72
N SER A 60 0.12 -2.13 6.23
CA SER A 60 0.00 -0.88 5.45
C SER A 60 -0.71 -1.14 4.12
N MET A 61 -0.32 -2.20 3.39
CA MET A 61 -0.95 -2.59 2.13
C MET A 61 -2.46 -2.80 2.30
N ARG A 62 -2.86 -3.62 3.26
CA ARG A 62 -4.28 -3.94 3.47
C ARG A 62 -5.08 -2.71 3.93
N ASP A 63 -4.51 -1.92 4.84
CA ASP A 63 -5.15 -0.69 5.32
C ASP A 63 -5.28 0.33 4.19
N SER A 64 -4.30 0.45 3.28
CA SER A 64 -4.37 1.30 2.09
C SER A 64 -5.48 0.85 1.12
N VAL A 65 -5.59 -0.45 0.86
CA VAL A 65 -6.68 -1.00 0.02
C VAL A 65 -8.05 -0.67 0.62
N LEU A 66 -8.20 -0.83 1.94
CA LEU A 66 -9.45 -0.46 2.63
C LEU A 66 -9.74 1.04 2.57
N ALA A 67 -8.71 1.88 2.70
CA ALA A 67 -8.85 3.33 2.64
C ALA A 67 -9.28 3.79 1.24
N VAL A 68 -8.62 3.29 0.20
CA VAL A 68 -8.96 3.57 -1.22
C VAL A 68 -10.39 3.15 -1.54
N ALA A 69 -10.84 2.00 -1.03
CA ALA A 69 -12.20 1.52 -1.21
C ALA A 69 -13.24 2.25 -0.32
N GLY A 70 -12.83 3.24 0.48
CA GLY A 70 -13.71 3.95 1.41
C GLY A 70 -14.31 3.07 2.52
N ASN A 71 -13.65 1.96 2.86
CA ASN A 71 -14.16 0.93 3.76
C ASN A 71 -13.35 0.77 5.06
N LEU A 72 -12.33 1.61 5.27
CA LEU A 72 -11.47 1.51 6.44
C LEU A 72 -12.18 2.00 7.71
N ASP A 73 -12.37 1.10 8.69
CA ASP A 73 -12.84 1.46 10.02
C ASP A 73 -11.65 1.85 10.93
N LEU A 74 -11.63 3.13 11.32
CA LEU A 74 -10.62 3.73 12.20
C LEU A 74 -10.90 3.54 13.69
N LYS A 75 -11.92 2.76 14.06
CA LYS A 75 -12.24 2.49 15.46
C LYS A 75 -11.04 1.93 16.21
N GLN A 76 -10.65 2.61 17.28
CA GLN A 76 -9.57 2.19 18.16
C GLN A 76 -10.06 1.23 19.24
N SER A 77 -9.14 0.39 19.73
CA SER A 77 -9.38 -0.57 20.81
C SER A 77 -10.39 -1.68 20.48
N GLY A 78 -10.67 -2.54 21.42
CA GLY A 78 -11.60 -3.66 21.28
C GLY A 78 -10.91 -4.98 21.01
N ARG A 79 -11.71 -6.01 20.77
CA ARG A 79 -11.20 -7.36 20.51
C ARG A 79 -10.58 -7.44 19.12
N SER A 80 -9.56 -8.31 18.97
CA SER A 80 -8.98 -8.65 17.68
C SER A 80 -9.99 -9.33 16.76
N GLU A 81 -9.81 -9.16 15.46
CA GLU A 81 -10.68 -9.69 14.41
C GLU A 81 -9.92 -10.64 13.49
N LYS A 82 -10.53 -11.77 13.12
CA LYS A 82 -9.99 -12.65 12.08
C LYS A 82 -10.12 -11.96 10.73
N ILE A 83 -8.99 -11.61 10.12
CA ILE A 83 -8.94 -10.88 8.83
C ILE A 83 -8.68 -11.79 7.64
N GLU A 84 -8.16 -13.00 7.87
CA GLU A 84 -7.92 -13.97 6.81
C GLU A 84 -9.25 -14.46 6.20
N ASN A 85 -9.33 -14.46 4.89
CA ASN A 85 -10.49 -14.93 4.11
C ASN A 85 -11.84 -14.25 4.45
N LYS A 86 -11.80 -13.08 5.09
CA LYS A 86 -13.00 -12.30 5.37
C LYS A 86 -13.05 -11.05 4.48
N SER A 87 -14.00 -11.03 3.56
CA SER A 87 -14.24 -9.89 2.68
C SER A 87 -14.76 -8.64 3.39
N ASN A 88 -15.44 -8.84 4.53
CA ASN A 88 -16.09 -7.77 5.30
C ASN A 88 -15.29 -7.29 6.52
N ALA A 89 -14.10 -7.85 6.79
CA ALA A 89 -13.24 -7.35 7.84
C ALA A 89 -12.63 -6.01 7.42
N ASN A 90 -13.08 -4.92 8.00
CA ASN A 90 -12.76 -3.54 7.57
C ASN A 90 -11.96 -2.73 8.59
N ARG A 91 -11.66 -3.28 9.76
CA ARG A 91 -10.81 -2.63 10.75
C ARG A 91 -9.35 -2.62 10.29
N ARG A 92 -8.58 -1.67 10.83
CA ARG A 92 -7.13 -1.64 10.61
C ARG A 92 -6.48 -2.97 10.91
N THR A 93 -5.53 -3.38 10.10
CA THR A 93 -4.86 -4.69 10.18
C THR A 93 -4.12 -4.91 11.49
N ILE A 94 -3.72 -3.84 12.19
CA ILE A 94 -3.11 -3.93 13.53
C ILE A 94 -4.04 -4.59 14.56
N TYR A 95 -5.35 -4.62 14.32
CA TYR A 95 -6.33 -5.34 15.15
C TYR A 95 -6.60 -6.76 14.65
N GLY A 96 -5.84 -7.24 13.66
CA GLY A 96 -5.92 -8.60 13.17
C GLY A 96 -5.58 -9.62 14.26
N PHE A 97 -6.36 -10.69 14.33
CA PHE A 97 -6.10 -11.78 15.27
C PHE A 97 -4.86 -12.57 14.86
N ILE A 98 -3.90 -12.65 15.76
CA ILE A 98 -2.68 -13.46 15.61
C ILE A 98 -2.74 -14.64 16.56
N ASP A 99 -2.76 -15.84 15.99
CA ASP A 99 -2.57 -17.06 16.75
C ASP A 99 -1.07 -17.40 16.79
N ARG A 100 -0.50 -17.45 18.00
CA ARG A 100 0.93 -17.72 18.18
C ARG A 100 1.32 -19.13 17.76
N GLN A 101 0.42 -20.09 17.95
CA GLN A 101 0.67 -21.50 17.60
C GLN A 101 0.35 -21.80 16.14
N ASN A 102 -0.54 -21.03 15.53
CA ASN A 102 -0.97 -21.22 14.15
C ASN A 102 -1.13 -19.87 13.45
N LEU A 103 0.01 -19.27 13.05
CA LEU A 103 0.01 -18.02 12.30
C LEU A 103 -0.75 -18.22 10.97
N PRO A 104 -1.79 -17.43 10.68
CA PRO A 104 -2.55 -17.52 9.43
C PRO A 104 -1.66 -17.40 8.18
N SER A 105 -2.04 -18.08 7.10
CA SER A 105 -1.24 -18.16 5.87
C SER A 105 -1.00 -16.79 5.23
N LEU A 106 -1.97 -15.89 5.31
CA LEU A 106 -1.85 -14.50 4.88
C LEU A 106 -0.62 -13.81 5.46
N PHE A 107 -0.45 -13.90 6.79
CA PHE A 107 0.67 -13.27 7.46
C PHE A 107 2.01 -13.90 7.08
N ARG A 108 2.06 -15.22 6.91
CA ARG A 108 3.29 -15.92 6.45
C ARG A 108 3.67 -15.53 5.03
N THR A 109 2.69 -15.43 4.13
CA THR A 109 2.92 -15.08 2.73
C THR A 109 3.50 -13.67 2.57
N PHE A 110 3.16 -12.75 3.49
CA PHE A 110 3.59 -11.35 3.45
C PHE A 110 4.67 -11.00 4.50
N ASP A 111 5.53 -11.94 4.83
CA ASP A 111 6.73 -11.72 5.66
C ASP A 111 6.43 -11.18 7.07
N PHE A 112 5.28 -11.49 7.62
CA PHE A 112 4.97 -11.13 9.01
C PHE A 112 5.93 -11.81 9.98
N ALA A 113 6.38 -11.10 11.01
CA ALA A 113 7.27 -11.66 12.02
C ALA A 113 6.64 -12.87 12.74
N GLY A 114 7.42 -13.91 12.96
CA GLY A 114 6.98 -15.04 13.77
C GLY A 114 6.62 -14.57 15.19
N PRO A 115 5.43 -14.91 15.71
CA PRO A 115 4.98 -14.41 17.01
C PRO A 115 5.70 -15.04 18.19
N ASP A 116 6.51 -16.08 17.96
CA ASP A 116 7.22 -16.85 19.00
C ASP A 116 8.62 -16.31 19.32
N THR A 117 9.16 -15.45 18.47
CA THR A 117 10.52 -14.93 18.59
C THR A 117 10.58 -13.43 18.43
N THR A 118 11.60 -12.81 19.03
CA THR A 118 11.87 -11.39 18.80
C THR A 118 12.35 -11.16 17.38
N CYS A 119 11.84 -10.13 16.73
CA CYS A 119 12.20 -9.75 15.37
C CYS A 119 12.61 -8.28 15.35
N GLY A 120 13.90 -8.01 15.25
CA GLY A 120 14.44 -6.64 15.18
C GLY A 120 14.13 -5.95 13.85
N ARG A 121 14.01 -6.71 12.75
CA ARG A 121 13.64 -6.25 11.43
C ARG A 121 12.96 -7.38 10.67
N ARG A 122 11.79 -7.10 10.07
CA ARG A 122 11.13 -8.05 9.17
C ARG A 122 11.91 -8.17 7.86
N PHE A 123 11.95 -9.37 7.33
CA PHE A 123 12.39 -9.56 5.95
C PHE A 123 11.34 -8.97 5.00
N THR A 124 11.77 -8.60 3.83
CA THR A 124 10.88 -8.19 2.75
C THR A 124 11.23 -9.03 1.54
N THR A 125 10.36 -9.97 1.18
CA THR A 125 10.56 -10.84 0.03
C THR A 125 9.56 -10.48 -1.08
N THR A 126 9.92 -10.77 -2.31
CA THR A 126 9.02 -10.71 -3.46
C THR A 126 8.92 -12.12 -4.03
N ILE A 127 7.85 -12.81 -3.67
CA ILE A 127 7.61 -14.19 -4.10
C ILE A 127 6.31 -14.27 -4.92
N PRO A 128 6.22 -15.18 -5.90
CA PRO A 128 5.05 -15.30 -6.78
C PRO A 128 3.73 -15.54 -6.06
N GLN A 129 3.77 -16.13 -4.86
CA GLN A 129 2.59 -16.40 -4.06
C GLN A 129 1.86 -15.12 -3.61
N GLN A 130 2.59 -14.01 -3.44
CA GLN A 130 2.00 -12.75 -3.00
C GLN A 130 1.05 -12.14 -4.05
N PRO A 131 1.47 -11.91 -5.32
CA PRO A 131 0.54 -11.44 -6.34
C PRO A 131 -0.57 -12.45 -6.65
N LEU A 132 -0.29 -13.75 -6.63
CA LEU A 132 -1.32 -14.78 -6.80
C LEU A 132 -2.38 -14.74 -5.70
N TYR A 133 -1.94 -14.52 -4.44
CA TYR A 133 -2.88 -14.33 -3.34
C TYR A 133 -3.78 -13.11 -3.57
N LEU A 134 -3.19 -11.97 -3.93
CA LEU A 134 -3.95 -10.73 -4.15
C LEU A 134 -4.96 -10.86 -5.29
N LEU A 135 -4.55 -11.47 -6.41
CA LEU A 135 -5.41 -11.68 -7.57
C LEU A 135 -6.60 -12.63 -7.29
N ASN A 136 -6.43 -13.58 -6.37
CA ASN A 136 -7.47 -14.56 -6.03
C ASN A 136 -8.16 -14.27 -4.69
N SER A 137 -7.86 -13.14 -4.06
CA SER A 137 -8.39 -12.81 -2.74
C SER A 137 -9.83 -12.29 -2.80
N PRO A 138 -10.80 -12.95 -2.13
CA PRO A 138 -12.16 -12.42 -2.00
C PRO A 138 -12.19 -11.04 -1.31
N PHE A 139 -11.19 -10.75 -0.48
CA PHE A 139 -11.03 -9.43 0.14
C PHE A 139 -10.76 -8.36 -0.92
N ILE A 140 -9.77 -8.57 -1.80
CA ILE A 140 -9.44 -7.61 -2.88
C ILE A 140 -10.63 -7.45 -3.83
N GLU A 141 -11.29 -8.54 -4.21
CA GLU A 141 -12.48 -8.48 -5.06
C GLU A 141 -13.60 -7.63 -4.44
N ALA A 142 -13.85 -7.79 -3.14
CA ALA A 142 -14.84 -6.99 -2.44
C ALA A 142 -14.47 -5.50 -2.38
N GLN A 143 -13.18 -5.16 -2.19
CA GLN A 143 -12.74 -3.77 -2.20
C GLN A 143 -12.76 -3.17 -3.62
N ALA A 144 -12.45 -3.94 -4.65
CA ALA A 144 -12.57 -3.52 -6.05
C ALA A 144 -14.00 -3.12 -6.40
N LYS A 145 -14.99 -3.93 -6.00
CA LYS A 145 -16.41 -3.60 -6.19
C LYS A 145 -16.79 -2.29 -5.49
N ARG A 146 -16.32 -2.07 -4.27
CA ARG A 146 -16.58 -0.82 -3.54
C ARG A 146 -15.94 0.39 -4.23
N LEU A 147 -14.72 0.24 -4.74
CA LEU A 147 -14.08 1.30 -5.52
C LEU A 147 -14.92 1.65 -6.76
N VAL A 148 -15.43 0.65 -7.47
CA VAL A 148 -16.30 0.84 -8.62
C VAL A 148 -17.63 1.50 -8.23
N GLU A 149 -18.24 1.09 -7.12
CA GLU A 149 -19.46 1.69 -6.57
C GLU A 149 -19.26 3.17 -6.20
N SER A 150 -18.10 3.53 -5.64
CA SER A 150 -17.81 4.91 -5.24
C SER A 150 -17.77 5.89 -6.41
N VAL A 151 -17.48 5.40 -7.61
CA VAL A 151 -17.37 6.21 -8.84
C VAL A 151 -18.48 5.89 -9.87
N GLN A 152 -19.54 5.19 -9.47
CA GLN A 152 -20.58 4.72 -10.37
C GLN A 152 -21.38 5.85 -11.07
N ALA A 153 -21.42 7.03 -10.49
CA ALA A 153 -22.09 8.20 -11.08
C ALA A 153 -21.34 8.74 -12.30
N LEU A 154 -20.04 8.45 -12.42
CA LEU A 154 -19.17 8.87 -13.53
C LEU A 154 -19.21 7.84 -14.66
N LYS A 155 -18.88 8.28 -15.88
CA LYS A 155 -18.92 7.42 -17.08
C LYS A 155 -17.64 7.58 -17.90
N GLY A 156 -17.30 6.53 -18.67
CA GLY A 156 -16.19 6.54 -19.62
C GLY A 156 -14.88 6.98 -18.98
N GLU A 157 -14.18 7.85 -19.66
CA GLU A 157 -12.87 8.40 -19.28
C GLU A 157 -12.87 9.03 -17.87
N GLU A 158 -13.90 9.81 -17.52
CA GLU A 158 -13.97 10.45 -16.19
C GLU A 158 -14.00 9.43 -15.05
N ARG A 159 -14.66 8.29 -15.27
CA ARG A 159 -14.70 7.20 -14.30
C ARG A 159 -13.33 6.56 -14.12
N ILE A 160 -12.60 6.32 -15.21
CA ILE A 160 -11.22 5.81 -15.16
C ILE A 160 -10.32 6.79 -14.41
N ARG A 161 -10.36 8.08 -14.75
CA ARG A 161 -9.57 9.12 -14.08
C ARG A 161 -9.87 9.19 -12.58
N ALA A 162 -11.13 9.08 -12.19
CA ALA A 162 -11.52 9.06 -10.79
C ALA A 162 -10.96 7.84 -10.04
N MET A 163 -10.95 6.66 -10.66
CA MET A 163 -10.34 5.47 -10.09
C MET A 163 -8.84 5.62 -9.90
N PHE A 164 -8.12 6.18 -10.87
CA PHE A 164 -6.67 6.47 -10.77
C PHE A 164 -6.38 7.47 -9.66
N ARG A 165 -7.13 8.58 -9.60
CA ARG A 165 -6.97 9.59 -8.53
C ARG A 165 -7.22 9.00 -7.15
N GLN A 166 -8.20 8.11 -7.01
CA GLN A 166 -8.53 7.49 -5.75
C GLN A 166 -7.47 6.47 -5.33
N THR A 167 -6.89 5.72 -6.29
CA THR A 167 -5.91 4.67 -6.02
C THR A 167 -4.48 5.21 -5.91
N TYR A 168 -4.06 6.08 -6.86
CA TYR A 168 -2.67 6.53 -6.99
C TYR A 168 -2.46 8.02 -6.69
N GLN A 169 -3.53 8.75 -6.37
CA GLN A 169 -3.50 10.20 -6.08
C GLN A 169 -2.98 11.04 -7.26
N ARG A 170 -3.09 10.52 -8.49
CA ARG A 170 -2.71 11.19 -9.75
C ARG A 170 -3.69 10.86 -10.86
N ASP A 171 -3.65 11.65 -11.92
CA ASP A 171 -4.33 11.30 -13.17
C ASP A 171 -3.59 10.18 -13.93
N PRO A 172 -4.31 9.35 -14.72
CA PRO A 172 -3.68 8.41 -15.63
C PRO A 172 -2.91 9.17 -16.72
N LYS A 173 -1.80 8.59 -17.15
CA LYS A 173 -1.10 9.01 -18.38
C LYS A 173 -1.95 8.61 -19.58
N ASP A 174 -1.74 9.25 -20.74
CA ASP A 174 -2.53 8.98 -21.94
C ASP A 174 -2.55 7.48 -22.31
N TRP A 175 -1.39 6.83 -22.29
CA TRP A 175 -1.30 5.40 -22.59
C TRP A 175 -1.98 4.49 -21.55
N GLU A 176 -2.06 4.91 -20.27
CA GLU A 176 -2.79 4.19 -19.22
C GLU A 176 -4.30 4.30 -19.43
N LEU A 177 -4.74 5.47 -19.85
CA LEU A 177 -6.15 5.73 -20.19
C LEU A 177 -6.58 4.90 -21.39
N ASP A 178 -5.85 4.97 -22.50
CA ASP A 178 -6.11 4.19 -23.71
C ASP A 178 -6.15 2.69 -23.42
N SER A 179 -5.22 2.22 -22.60
CA SER A 179 -5.16 0.81 -22.21
C SER A 179 -6.36 0.38 -21.36
N ALA A 180 -6.81 1.24 -20.44
CA ALA A 180 -7.95 0.98 -19.60
C ALA A 180 -9.26 0.98 -20.40
N GLU A 181 -9.43 1.93 -21.34
CA GLU A 181 -10.59 1.95 -22.24
C GLU A 181 -10.64 0.71 -23.12
N LEU A 182 -9.53 0.36 -23.76
CA LEU A 182 -9.44 -0.84 -24.58
C LEU A 182 -9.75 -2.11 -23.76
N PHE A 183 -9.26 -2.21 -22.52
CA PHE A 183 -9.56 -3.33 -21.64
C PHE A 183 -11.05 -3.42 -21.34
N ILE A 184 -11.71 -2.30 -21.02
CA ILE A 184 -13.15 -2.28 -20.70
C ILE A 184 -13.98 -2.69 -21.92
N ASP A 185 -13.62 -2.19 -23.11
CA ASP A 185 -14.38 -2.46 -24.35
C ASP A 185 -14.24 -3.91 -24.80
N GLN A 186 -13.10 -4.53 -24.57
CA GLN A 186 -12.85 -5.91 -25.00
C GLN A 186 -13.22 -6.97 -23.95
N PHE A 187 -13.42 -6.58 -22.69
CA PHE A 187 -13.67 -7.55 -21.62
C PHE A 187 -15.08 -8.12 -21.64
N VAL A 188 -15.17 -9.45 -21.59
CA VAL A 188 -16.46 -10.15 -21.56
C VAL A 188 -16.56 -10.97 -20.26
N PRO A 189 -17.67 -10.82 -19.50
CA PRO A 189 -18.79 -9.89 -19.71
C PRO A 189 -18.45 -8.45 -19.32
N TYR A 190 -18.91 -7.48 -20.07
CA TYR A 190 -18.69 -6.04 -19.85
C TYR A 190 -19.01 -5.57 -18.43
N ALA A 191 -20.05 -6.12 -17.81
CA ALA A 191 -20.45 -5.77 -16.45
C ALA A 191 -19.33 -6.04 -15.41
N ALA A 192 -18.44 -6.99 -15.65
CA ALA A 192 -17.31 -7.32 -14.78
C ALA A 192 -16.03 -6.55 -15.13
N ALA A 193 -15.96 -5.86 -16.26
CA ALA A 193 -14.78 -5.16 -16.73
C ALA A 193 -14.28 -4.11 -15.72
N TRP A 194 -15.19 -3.33 -15.16
CA TRP A 194 -14.89 -2.31 -14.17
C TRP A 194 -14.33 -2.88 -12.87
N ASP A 195 -14.90 -3.98 -12.38
CA ASP A 195 -14.42 -4.66 -11.18
C ASP A 195 -13.01 -5.23 -11.40
N ARG A 196 -12.75 -5.74 -12.61
CA ARG A 196 -11.43 -6.28 -12.96
C ARG A 196 -10.39 -5.18 -13.17
N LEU A 197 -10.77 -4.03 -13.75
CA LEU A 197 -9.91 -2.86 -13.83
C LEU A 197 -9.56 -2.36 -12.40
N ALA A 198 -10.58 -2.21 -11.54
CA ALA A 198 -10.36 -1.82 -10.15
C ALA A 198 -9.44 -2.79 -9.41
N GLN A 199 -9.65 -4.09 -9.59
CA GLN A 199 -8.78 -5.11 -9.02
C GLN A 199 -7.34 -4.97 -9.51
N ALA A 200 -7.13 -4.76 -10.81
CA ALA A 200 -5.79 -4.56 -11.38
C ALA A 200 -5.09 -3.33 -10.77
N LEU A 201 -5.81 -2.22 -10.61
CA LEU A 201 -5.28 -1.03 -9.97
C LEU A 201 -4.88 -1.30 -8.51
N LEU A 202 -5.74 -1.94 -7.72
CA LEU A 202 -5.51 -2.23 -6.30
C LEU A 202 -4.34 -3.20 -6.05
N VAL A 203 -3.98 -4.05 -7.02
CA VAL A 203 -2.87 -5.03 -6.87
C VAL A 203 -1.62 -4.64 -7.65
N SER A 204 -1.60 -3.46 -8.26
CA SER A 204 -0.46 -2.97 -9.03
C SER A 204 0.78 -2.70 -8.17
N ASN A 205 1.94 -2.65 -8.80
CA ASN A 205 3.17 -2.28 -8.09
C ASN A 205 3.12 -0.85 -7.56
N GLU A 206 2.48 0.09 -8.26
CA GLU A 206 2.34 1.47 -7.82
C GLU A 206 1.54 1.57 -6.50
N MET A 207 0.54 0.70 -6.30
CA MET A 207 -0.20 0.63 -5.04
C MET A 207 0.58 -0.09 -3.93
N MET A 208 1.52 -0.98 -4.28
CA MET A 208 2.22 -1.85 -3.33
C MET A 208 3.57 -1.32 -2.86
N PHE A 209 4.09 -0.28 -3.50
CA PHE A 209 5.38 0.32 -3.15
C PHE A 209 5.22 1.80 -2.80
N ILE A 210 6.11 2.28 -1.93
CA ILE A 210 6.30 3.70 -1.63
C ILE A 210 7.48 4.17 -2.47
N ASP A 211 7.25 5.19 -3.26
CA ASP A 211 8.23 5.86 -4.09
C ASP A 211 8.70 7.17 -3.44
#